data_4e0666daa5c38712f1b9511d29c65854
#
_entry.id   4e0666daa5c38712f1b9511d29c65854
#
_cell.length_a   1.000
_cell.length_b   1.000
_cell.length_c   1.000
_cell.angle_alpha   90.00
_cell.angle_beta   90.00
_cell.angle_gamma   90.00
#
_symmetry.space_group_name_H-M   'P 1'
#
loop_
_entity.id
_entity.type
_entity.pdbx_description
1 polymer ?
#
loop_
_entity_poly.entity_id
_entity_poly.type
_entity_poly.pdbx_seq_one_letter_code
_entity_poly.pdbx_strand_id
1 'polypeptide(L)'
;MGATDVSDPRYYHKVVDCQWACPAHTNVPGYLRLIAQGRYDDSYLLNRASNVFPGILGRTCDRPCEPACRRGRVEEKPVAICRLKRVAADNRGDIRDRLPKAPAQKNGKRVALIGAGPSSLTVANDLLPLGYDVTIYEQQIGR
;
A
#
# COMPACT_ATOMS: atom_id res chain seq x y z
N MET A 1 14.33 -20.81 14.85
CA MET A 1 14.61 -19.45 14.32
C MET A 1 16.12 -19.39 14.04
N GLY A 2 16.53 -18.95 12.85
CA GLY A 2 17.94 -18.69 12.55
C GLY A 2 18.49 -17.54 13.41
N ALA A 3 19.81 -17.49 13.58
CA ALA A 3 20.48 -16.40 14.27
C ALA A 3 20.20 -15.06 13.55
N THR A 4 20.14 -13.97 14.33
CA THR A 4 19.97 -12.63 13.78
C THR A 4 21.23 -12.23 13.00
N ASP A 5 21.10 -11.99 11.72
CA ASP A 5 22.16 -11.45 10.88
C ASP A 5 21.99 -9.93 10.75
N VAL A 6 22.80 -9.19 11.48
CA VAL A 6 22.76 -7.72 11.47
C VAL A 6 23.60 -7.11 10.34
N SER A 7 24.33 -7.92 9.59
CA SER A 7 25.15 -7.49 8.46
C SER A 7 24.34 -7.31 7.17
N ASP A 8 23.20 -8.02 7.05
CA ASP A 8 22.29 -7.89 5.92
C ASP A 8 21.11 -6.96 6.24
N PRO A 9 21.03 -5.76 5.65
CA PRO A 9 19.90 -4.85 5.87
C PRO A 9 18.54 -5.48 5.51
N ARG A 10 18.49 -6.45 4.61
CA ARG A 10 17.27 -7.18 4.23
C ARG A 10 16.75 -8.09 5.34
N TYR A 11 17.61 -8.48 6.26
CA TYR A 11 17.22 -9.30 7.41
C TYR A 11 16.17 -8.58 8.28
N TYR A 12 16.30 -7.27 8.45
CA TYR A 12 15.36 -6.47 9.24
C TYR A 12 13.95 -6.46 8.69
N HIS A 13 13.78 -6.58 7.37
CA HIS A 13 12.46 -6.75 6.76
C HIS A 13 11.81 -8.09 7.14
N LYS A 14 12.61 -9.12 7.39
CA LYS A 14 12.13 -10.44 7.81
C LYS A 14 11.80 -10.51 9.31
N VAL A 15 12.27 -9.55 10.11
CA VAL A 15 12.01 -9.50 11.56
C VAL A 15 10.63 -8.98 11.88
N VAL A 16 10.00 -8.24 10.98
CA VAL A 16 8.65 -7.71 11.13
C VAL A 16 7.64 -8.66 10.50
N ASP A 17 7.14 -9.61 11.28
CA ASP A 17 6.28 -10.71 10.80
C ASP A 17 5.06 -10.22 10.01
N CYS A 18 4.39 -9.16 10.46
CA CYS A 18 3.22 -8.61 9.78
C CYS A 18 3.56 -7.95 8.42
N GLN A 19 4.73 -7.32 8.30
CA GLN A 19 5.21 -6.78 7.03
C GLN A 19 5.61 -7.89 6.08
N TRP A 20 6.28 -8.92 6.61
CA TRP A 20 6.72 -10.05 5.81
C TRP A 20 5.57 -10.92 5.31
N ALA A 21 4.55 -11.12 6.12
CA ALA A 21 3.34 -11.86 5.73
C ALA A 21 2.48 -11.11 4.69
N CYS A 22 2.66 -9.81 4.54
CA CYS A 22 1.96 -9.03 3.53
C CYS A 22 2.60 -9.25 2.15
N PRO A 23 1.86 -9.71 1.11
CA PRO A 23 2.42 -9.88 -0.24
C PRO A 23 3.02 -8.60 -0.83
N ALA A 24 2.50 -7.44 -0.45
CA ALA A 24 3.02 -6.12 -0.85
C ALA A 24 4.10 -5.58 0.09
N HIS A 25 4.51 -6.33 1.10
CA HIS A 25 5.49 -5.94 2.12
C HIS A 25 5.25 -4.54 2.72
N THR A 26 3.98 -4.20 2.91
CA THR A 26 3.57 -2.88 3.43
C THR A 26 4.23 -2.61 4.78
N ASN A 27 4.78 -1.41 4.93
CA ASN A 27 5.40 -0.97 6.19
C ASN A 27 4.34 -0.75 7.28
N VAL A 28 3.86 -1.86 7.87
CA VAL A 28 2.80 -1.86 8.88
C VAL A 28 3.18 -1.05 10.13
N PRO A 29 4.35 -1.26 10.76
CA PRO A 29 4.72 -0.48 11.93
C PRO A 29 4.81 1.02 11.65
N GLY A 30 5.32 1.38 10.47
CA GLY A 30 5.47 2.76 10.05
C GLY A 30 4.13 3.50 9.99
N TYR A 31 3.16 2.95 9.24
CA TYR A 31 1.89 3.63 9.09
C TYR A 31 1.03 3.61 10.38
N LEU A 32 1.15 2.59 11.21
CA LEU A 32 0.48 2.55 12.51
C LEU A 32 1.01 3.63 13.46
N ARG A 33 2.33 3.85 13.47
CA ARG A 33 2.94 4.94 14.24
C ARG A 33 2.44 6.30 13.80
N LEU A 34 2.28 6.52 12.49
CA LEU A 34 1.74 7.77 11.96
C LEU A 34 0.27 7.98 12.34
N ILE A 35 -0.54 6.92 12.39
CA ILE A 35 -1.92 6.99 12.92
C ILE A 35 -1.91 7.41 14.39
N ALA A 36 -1.05 6.79 15.21
CA ALA A 36 -0.94 7.14 16.63
C ALA A 36 -0.52 8.60 16.86
N GLN A 37 0.14 9.22 15.88
CA GLN A 37 0.51 10.64 15.88
C GLN A 37 -0.56 11.56 15.28
N GLY A 38 -1.72 11.04 14.86
CA GLY A 38 -2.76 11.79 14.16
C GLY A 38 -2.40 12.20 12.72
N ARG A 39 -1.31 11.68 12.18
CA ARG A 39 -0.78 11.99 10.83
C ARG A 39 -1.39 11.07 9.77
N TYR A 40 -2.69 11.20 9.54
CA TYR A 40 -3.43 10.30 8.66
C TYR A 40 -3.00 10.37 7.20
N ASP A 41 -2.67 11.56 6.70
CA ASP A 41 -2.20 11.76 5.33
C ASP A 41 -0.88 11.03 5.08
N ASP A 42 0.07 11.18 5.99
CA ASP A 42 1.37 10.51 5.90
C ASP A 42 1.23 8.99 6.03
N SER A 43 0.35 8.55 6.92
CA SER A 43 0.02 7.14 7.08
C SER A 43 -0.58 6.55 5.79
N TYR A 44 -1.50 7.27 5.16
CA TYR A 44 -2.09 6.89 3.90
C TYR A 44 -1.05 6.81 2.78
N LEU A 45 -0.19 7.83 2.65
CA LEU A 45 0.85 7.88 1.62
C LEU A 45 1.90 6.78 1.83
N LEU A 46 2.28 6.50 3.06
CA LEU A 46 3.20 5.40 3.38
C LEU A 46 2.58 4.04 3.00
N ASN A 47 1.28 3.85 3.26
CA ASN A 47 0.55 2.67 2.80
C ASN A 47 0.51 2.59 1.27
N ARG A 48 0.21 3.72 0.63
CA ARG A 48 0.08 3.84 -0.81
C ARG A 48 1.36 3.52 -1.58
N ALA A 49 2.52 3.71 -0.97
CA ALA A 49 3.81 3.35 -1.55
C ALA A 49 3.94 1.85 -1.90
N SER A 50 3.23 0.98 -1.20
CA SER A 50 3.23 -0.47 -1.45
C SER A 50 1.87 -1.01 -1.92
N ASN A 51 0.78 -0.30 -1.68
CA ASN A 51 -0.54 -0.67 -2.18
C ASN A 51 -1.36 0.59 -2.51
N VAL A 52 -1.61 0.79 -3.80
CA VAL A 52 -2.16 2.04 -4.37
C VAL A 52 -3.54 2.42 -3.83
N PHE A 53 -4.30 1.44 -3.32
CA PHE A 53 -5.67 1.63 -2.84
C PHE A 53 -5.85 1.22 -1.36
N PRO A 54 -5.22 1.92 -0.39
CA PRO A 54 -5.32 1.55 1.02
C PRO A 54 -6.75 1.49 1.55
N GLY A 55 -7.64 2.37 1.09
CA GLY A 55 -9.04 2.41 1.48
C GLY A 55 -9.83 1.18 1.02
N ILE A 56 -9.60 0.71 -0.21
CA ILE A 56 -10.21 -0.51 -0.75
C ILE A 56 -9.65 -1.73 -0.02
N LEU A 57 -8.32 -1.85 0.02
CA LEU A 57 -7.64 -2.98 0.66
C LEU A 57 -7.89 -3.04 2.18
N GLY A 58 -8.14 -1.90 2.82
CA GLY A 58 -8.58 -1.88 4.21
C GLY A 58 -9.94 -2.54 4.46
N ARG A 59 -10.71 -2.81 3.39
CA ARG A 59 -12.05 -3.45 3.43
C ARG A 59 -12.06 -4.86 2.85
N THR A 60 -11.24 -5.14 1.84
CA THR A 60 -11.31 -6.36 1.02
C THR A 60 -10.11 -7.30 1.19
N CYS A 61 -9.06 -6.89 1.88
CA CYS A 61 -7.85 -7.69 2.07
C CYS A 61 -8.10 -8.90 2.98
N ASP A 62 -7.51 -10.06 2.66
CA ASP A 62 -7.56 -11.29 3.46
C ASP A 62 -6.80 -11.20 4.78
N ARG A 63 -6.04 -10.12 4.99
CA ARG A 63 -5.36 -9.80 6.26
C ARG A 63 -4.31 -10.81 6.73
N PRO A 64 -3.42 -11.35 5.88
CA PRO A 64 -2.42 -12.34 6.32
C PRO A 64 -1.45 -11.77 7.37
N CYS A 65 -1.34 -10.46 7.46
CA CYS A 65 -0.54 -9.76 8.47
C CYS A 65 -1.11 -9.88 9.90
N GLU A 66 -2.41 -10.05 10.06
CA GLU A 66 -3.04 -10.13 11.38
C GLU A 66 -2.74 -11.47 12.09
N PRO A 67 -2.90 -12.66 11.47
CA PRO A 67 -2.46 -13.91 12.07
C PRO A 67 -0.95 -13.97 12.35
N ALA A 68 -0.14 -13.31 11.54
CA ALA A 68 1.31 -13.24 11.73
C ALA A 68 1.73 -12.22 12.82
N CYS A 69 0.81 -11.46 13.38
CA CYS A 69 1.12 -10.42 14.34
C CYS A 69 1.65 -11.02 15.65
N ARG A 70 2.84 -10.55 16.08
CA ARG A 70 3.47 -11.01 17.33
C ARG A 70 2.63 -10.72 18.57
N ARG A 71 1.77 -9.71 18.55
CA ARG A 71 0.86 -9.42 19.64
C ARG A 71 -0.04 -10.63 19.96
N GLY A 72 -0.47 -11.39 18.96
CA GLY A 72 -1.25 -12.62 19.14
C GLY A 72 -0.53 -13.73 19.91
N ARG A 73 0.80 -13.60 20.15
CA ARG A 73 1.57 -14.53 20.99
C ARG A 73 1.55 -14.16 22.48
N VAL A 74 1.12 -12.95 22.79
CA VAL A 74 1.10 -12.39 24.16
C VAL A 74 -0.33 -12.07 24.59
N GLU A 75 -1.17 -11.61 23.66
CA GLU A 75 -2.57 -11.29 23.88
C GLU A 75 -3.44 -12.16 22.96
N GLU A 76 -4.72 -12.34 23.32
CA GLU A 76 -5.64 -13.17 22.52
C GLU A 76 -5.89 -12.65 21.10
N LYS A 77 -5.69 -11.36 20.86
CA LYS A 77 -6.04 -10.73 19.58
C LYS A 77 -4.86 -9.98 18.97
N PRO A 78 -4.63 -10.13 17.66
CA PRO A 78 -3.64 -9.35 16.95
C PRO A 78 -4.04 -7.86 16.90
N VAL A 79 -3.10 -7.02 16.45
CA VAL A 79 -3.43 -5.64 16.05
C VAL A 79 -4.39 -5.69 14.87
N ALA A 80 -5.45 -4.89 14.90
CA ALA A 80 -6.43 -4.78 13.82
C ALA A 80 -5.87 -3.98 12.61
N ILE A 81 -4.86 -4.53 11.96
CA ILE A 81 -3.99 -3.87 10.97
C ILE A 81 -4.80 -3.34 9.79
N CYS A 82 -5.71 -4.14 9.23
CA CYS A 82 -6.53 -3.72 8.10
C CYS A 82 -7.56 -2.65 8.48
N ARG A 83 -8.11 -2.72 9.70
CA ARG A 83 -9.01 -1.66 10.18
C ARG A 83 -8.28 -0.34 10.36
N LEU A 84 -7.06 -0.37 10.86
CA LEU A 84 -6.23 0.83 11.00
C LEU A 84 -5.81 1.40 9.63
N LYS A 85 -5.52 0.55 8.64
CA LYS A 85 -5.34 0.99 7.25
C LYS A 85 -6.56 1.76 6.73
N ARG A 86 -7.76 1.24 7.00
CA ARG A 86 -9.02 1.91 6.67
C ARG A 86 -9.16 3.26 7.39
N VAL A 87 -8.84 3.31 8.70
CA VAL A 87 -8.88 4.56 9.48
C VAL A 87 -8.01 5.64 8.82
N ALA A 88 -6.78 5.30 8.43
CA ALA A 88 -5.91 6.24 7.74
C ALA A 88 -6.52 6.74 6.41
N ALA A 89 -7.15 5.84 5.65
CA ALA A 89 -7.77 6.19 4.38
C ALA A 89 -9.02 7.07 4.54
N ASP A 90 -9.84 6.79 5.57
CA ASP A 90 -11.10 7.48 5.80
C ASP A 90 -10.91 8.87 6.46
N ASN A 91 -9.79 9.07 7.18
CA ASN A 91 -9.50 10.33 7.87
C ASN A 91 -8.42 11.18 7.17
N ARG A 92 -7.95 10.77 5.98
CA ARG A 92 -7.02 11.60 5.21
C ARG A 92 -7.70 12.85 4.69
N GLY A 93 -6.94 13.94 4.63
CA GLY A 93 -7.34 15.17 3.95
C GLY A 93 -7.13 15.11 2.42
N ASP A 94 -7.01 16.27 1.82
CA ASP A 94 -6.69 16.38 0.39
C ASP A 94 -5.18 16.20 0.17
N ILE A 95 -4.84 15.10 -0.47
CA ILE A 95 -3.45 14.71 -0.75
C ILE A 95 -3.08 14.83 -2.23
N ARG A 96 -3.96 15.44 -3.08
CA ARG A 96 -3.77 15.47 -4.55
C ARG A 96 -2.43 16.07 -4.95
N ASP A 97 -1.97 17.09 -4.25
CA ASP A 97 -0.68 17.74 -4.54
C ASP A 97 0.55 16.90 -4.16
N ARG A 98 0.34 15.90 -3.31
CA ARG A 98 1.39 14.97 -2.84
C ARG A 98 1.43 13.66 -3.62
N LEU A 99 0.49 13.46 -4.56
CA LEU A 99 0.47 12.27 -5.41
C LEU A 99 1.51 12.39 -6.54
N PRO A 100 2.08 11.25 -6.99
CA PRO A 100 2.95 11.24 -8.16
C PRO A 100 2.26 11.87 -9.37
N LYS A 101 2.96 12.76 -10.06
CA LYS A 101 2.47 13.45 -11.27
C LYS A 101 3.19 12.92 -12.50
N ALA A 102 2.50 12.91 -13.64
CA ALA A 102 3.15 12.61 -14.90
C ALA A 102 4.18 13.72 -15.24
N PRO A 103 5.37 13.37 -15.75
CA PRO A 103 6.34 14.37 -16.16
C PRO A 103 5.86 15.14 -17.40
N ALA A 104 6.33 16.37 -17.54
CA ALA A 104 6.01 17.20 -18.72
C ALA A 104 6.52 16.55 -20.03
N GLN A 105 7.68 15.91 -19.98
CA GLN A 105 8.25 15.19 -21.12
C GLN A 105 7.95 13.69 -20.97
N LYS A 106 7.22 13.15 -21.93
CA LYS A 106 6.90 11.73 -22.01
C LYS A 106 8.04 10.92 -22.63
N ASN A 107 8.12 9.62 -22.32
CA ASN A 107 9.14 8.72 -22.84
C ASN A 107 8.84 8.16 -24.25
N GLY A 108 7.72 8.56 -24.88
CA GLY A 108 7.28 8.13 -26.20
C GLY A 108 6.67 6.72 -26.26
N LYS A 109 6.60 6.01 -25.14
CA LYS A 109 6.01 4.66 -25.09
C LYS A 109 4.54 4.72 -24.70
N ARG A 110 3.72 3.89 -25.33
CA ARG A 110 2.28 3.77 -25.09
C ARG A 110 1.93 2.41 -24.50
N VAL A 111 1.02 2.39 -23.54
CA VAL A 111 0.54 1.17 -22.87
C VAL A 111 -0.99 1.17 -22.92
N ALA A 112 -1.57 0.08 -23.37
CA ALA A 112 -3.00 -0.19 -23.33
C ALA A 112 -3.32 -1.09 -22.14
N LEU A 113 -4.26 -0.68 -21.30
CA LEU A 113 -4.77 -1.46 -20.17
C LEU A 113 -6.20 -1.88 -20.47
N ILE A 114 -6.48 -3.16 -20.39
CA ILE A 114 -7.82 -3.71 -20.66
C ILE A 114 -8.54 -3.92 -19.33
N GLY A 115 -9.64 -3.20 -19.13
CA GLY A 115 -10.40 -3.11 -17.90
C GLY A 115 -9.91 -2.00 -16.97
N ALA A 116 -10.84 -1.32 -16.27
CA ALA A 116 -10.54 -0.26 -15.30
C ALA A 116 -10.55 -0.79 -13.84
N GLY A 117 -10.22 -2.05 -13.65
CA GLY A 117 -10.13 -2.67 -12.32
C GLY A 117 -8.88 -2.22 -11.53
N PRO A 118 -8.79 -2.59 -10.24
CA PRO A 118 -7.69 -2.19 -9.37
C PRO A 118 -6.30 -2.51 -9.91
N SER A 119 -6.14 -3.63 -10.60
CA SER A 119 -4.86 -4.03 -11.21
C SER A 119 -4.42 -3.05 -12.29
N SER A 120 -5.29 -2.73 -13.25
CA SER A 120 -4.99 -1.78 -14.32
C SER A 120 -4.72 -0.37 -13.77
N LEU A 121 -5.51 0.07 -12.79
CA LEU A 121 -5.31 1.36 -12.16
C LEU A 121 -4.00 1.43 -11.37
N THR A 122 -3.55 0.33 -10.77
CA THR A 122 -2.24 0.23 -10.11
C THR A 122 -1.11 0.36 -11.13
N VAL A 123 -1.19 -0.38 -12.24
CA VAL A 123 -0.20 -0.28 -13.32
C VAL A 123 -0.16 1.14 -13.90
N ALA A 124 -1.32 1.77 -14.12
CA ALA A 124 -1.38 3.16 -14.58
C ALA A 124 -0.71 4.12 -13.58
N ASN A 125 -0.99 3.96 -12.28
CA ASN A 125 -0.37 4.76 -11.23
C ASN A 125 1.17 4.69 -11.24
N ASP A 126 1.73 3.53 -11.53
CA ASP A 126 3.17 3.31 -11.49
C ASP A 126 3.85 3.75 -12.81
N LEU A 127 3.16 3.63 -13.94
CA LEU A 127 3.73 3.96 -15.25
C LEU A 127 3.61 5.44 -15.62
N LEU A 128 2.54 6.13 -15.19
CA LEU A 128 2.34 7.55 -15.50
C LEU A 128 3.49 8.45 -15.02
N PRO A 129 4.03 8.31 -13.80
CA PRO A 129 5.18 9.11 -13.35
C PRO A 129 6.47 8.81 -14.12
N LEU A 130 6.56 7.66 -14.80
CA LEU A 130 7.68 7.29 -15.64
C LEU A 130 7.56 7.82 -17.09
N GLY A 131 6.51 8.59 -17.36
CA GLY A 131 6.29 9.24 -18.65
C GLY A 131 5.63 8.39 -19.72
N TYR A 132 5.06 7.24 -19.38
CA TYR A 132 4.29 6.44 -20.33
C TYR A 132 2.95 7.11 -20.65
N ASP A 133 2.51 6.98 -21.90
CA ASP A 133 1.13 7.24 -22.30
C ASP A 133 0.28 6.01 -21.99
N VAL A 134 -0.63 6.13 -21.04
CA VAL A 134 -1.48 5.02 -20.62
C VAL A 134 -2.91 5.26 -21.09
N THR A 135 -3.47 4.30 -21.81
CA THR A 135 -4.89 4.30 -22.20
C THR A 135 -5.58 3.11 -21.53
N ILE A 136 -6.69 3.37 -20.86
CA ILE A 136 -7.50 2.33 -20.21
C ILE A 136 -8.77 2.11 -21.06
N TYR A 137 -9.01 0.88 -21.46
CA TYR A 137 -10.20 0.45 -22.18
C TYR A 137 -11.12 -0.29 -21.22
N GLU A 138 -12.31 0.28 -20.98
CA GLU A 138 -13.32 -0.31 -20.11
C GLU A 138 -14.57 -0.66 -20.90
N GLN A 139 -15.09 -1.87 -20.71
CA GLN A 139 -16.28 -2.35 -21.40
C GLN A 139 -17.56 -1.83 -20.72
N GLN A 140 -17.53 -1.65 -19.40
CA GLN A 140 -18.69 -1.18 -18.66
C GLN A 140 -18.65 0.35 -18.54
N ILE A 141 -19.71 0.99 -19.05
CA ILE A 141 -19.96 2.40 -18.75
C ILE A 141 -20.50 2.45 -17.33
N GLY A 142 -19.81 3.16 -16.44
CA GLY A 142 -20.21 3.29 -15.04
C GLY A 142 -21.66 3.78 -14.92
N ARG A 143 -22.40 3.10 -14.03
CA ARG A 143 -23.74 3.55 -13.60
C ARG A 143 -23.61 4.51 -12.45
#